data_f64a70a175d733785571d376f3f09f83
#
_entry.id   f64a70a175d733785571d376f3f09f83
#
_cell.length_a   1.000
_cell.length_b   1.000
_cell.length_c   1.000
_cell.angle_alpha   90.00
_cell.angle_beta   90.00
_cell.angle_gamma   90.00
#
_symmetry.space_group_name_H-M   'P 1'
#
loop_
_entity.id
_entity.type
_entity.pdbx_description
1 polymer ?
#
loop_
_entity_poly.entity_id
_entity_poly.type
_entity_poly.pdbx_seq_one_letter_code
_entity_poly.pdbx_strand_id
1 'polypeptide(L)'
;TMRFPLTGTLRTFTFKNNVRAGRTEQDIEQSMSRVGHCIDNGPTEGLWGIIKSEMYCMYKITDEVSLRSAIDKYIKFYAEERLQERFHCKTPLEVRSEALSAETPTQYPIAENKRIEAYKAKWCA
;
A
#
# COMPACT_ATOMS: atom_id res chain seq x y z
N THR A 1 -13.20 -10.77 -6.96
CA THR A 1 -12.65 -9.76 -7.90
C THR A 1 -13.02 -8.40 -7.36
N MET A 2 -12.13 -7.78 -6.55
CA MET A 2 -12.34 -6.41 -6.10
C MET A 2 -11.85 -5.46 -7.19
N ARG A 3 -12.77 -4.83 -7.92
CA ARG A 3 -12.49 -3.70 -8.79
C ARG A 3 -12.63 -2.42 -7.98
N PHE A 4 -11.53 -1.69 -7.79
CA PHE A 4 -11.60 -0.30 -7.38
C PHE A 4 -11.72 0.56 -8.64
N PRO A 5 -12.77 1.39 -8.78
CA PRO A 5 -12.85 2.30 -9.92
C PRO A 5 -11.90 3.48 -9.68
N LEU A 6 -10.67 3.35 -10.16
CA LEU A 6 -9.84 4.53 -10.40
C LEU A 6 -10.16 4.99 -11.83
N THR A 7 -10.86 6.12 -11.94
CA THR A 7 -11.10 6.83 -13.21
C THR A 7 -9.77 7.35 -13.75
N GLY A 8 -9.10 6.52 -14.48
CA GLY A 8 -7.89 6.82 -15.22
C GLY A 8 -7.54 5.57 -16.00
N THR A 9 -7.38 5.68 -17.31
CA THR A 9 -7.14 4.57 -18.22
C THR A 9 -5.96 3.72 -17.74
N LEU A 10 -6.23 2.67 -16.97
CA LEU A 10 -5.24 1.64 -16.66
C LEU A 10 -4.90 0.94 -17.97
N ARG A 11 -3.72 1.19 -18.51
CA ARG A 11 -3.16 0.34 -19.55
C ARG A 11 -2.68 -0.94 -18.91
N THR A 12 -3.44 -1.99 -19.06
CA THR A 12 -3.05 -3.35 -18.70
C THR A 12 -1.91 -3.77 -19.63
N PHE A 13 -0.68 -3.81 -19.13
CA PHE A 13 0.42 -4.44 -19.83
C PHE A 13 0.47 -5.91 -19.44
N THR A 14 0.08 -6.77 -20.34
CA THR A 14 0.30 -8.21 -20.18
C THR A 14 1.77 -8.50 -20.45
N PHE A 15 2.58 -8.68 -19.44
CA PHE A 15 3.93 -9.20 -19.59
C PHE A 15 3.85 -10.70 -19.91
N LYS A 16 3.89 -11.04 -21.18
CA LYS A 16 4.28 -12.39 -21.58
C LYS A 16 5.79 -12.50 -21.40
N ASN A 17 6.23 -13.42 -20.57
CA ASN A 17 7.62 -13.86 -20.40
C ASN A 17 8.53 -12.95 -19.56
N ASN A 18 8.43 -13.08 -18.25
CA ASN A 18 9.60 -13.24 -17.36
C ASN A 18 9.11 -13.70 -15.98
N VAL A 19 8.54 -14.88 -15.95
CA VAL A 19 8.28 -15.56 -14.68
C VAL A 19 9.60 -16.10 -14.20
N ARG A 20 10.20 -15.49 -13.17
CA ARG A 20 11.26 -16.14 -12.40
C ARG A 20 10.72 -17.50 -11.93
N ALA A 21 11.43 -18.55 -12.28
CA ALA A 21 11.09 -19.92 -11.94
C ALA A 21 10.63 -20.04 -10.47
N GLY A 22 9.41 -20.50 -10.25
CA GLY A 22 8.86 -20.77 -8.92
C GLY A 22 7.53 -20.14 -8.55
N ARG A 23 6.91 -19.31 -9.41
CA ARG A 23 5.53 -18.85 -9.19
C ARG A 23 4.58 -19.65 -10.06
N THR A 24 3.68 -20.38 -9.43
CA THR A 24 2.47 -20.91 -10.06
C THR A 24 1.74 -19.78 -10.78
N GLU A 25 1.20 -20.07 -11.96
CA GLU A 25 0.31 -19.18 -12.71
C GLU A 25 -0.92 -18.86 -11.86
N GLN A 26 -0.80 -17.84 -11.02
CA GLN A 26 -1.94 -17.21 -10.39
C GLN A 26 -2.33 -16.04 -11.30
N ASP A 27 -3.61 -15.90 -11.60
CA ASP A 27 -4.20 -14.76 -12.29
C ASP A 27 -4.05 -13.48 -11.43
N ILE A 28 -2.81 -12.98 -11.32
CA ILE A 28 -2.48 -11.75 -10.61
C ILE A 28 -2.35 -10.64 -11.62
N GLU A 29 -3.28 -9.71 -11.60
CA GLU A 29 -3.20 -8.48 -12.39
C GLU A 29 -2.18 -7.54 -11.75
N GLN A 30 -1.08 -7.27 -12.45
CA GLN A 30 -0.05 -6.36 -11.97
C GLN A 30 -0.48 -4.90 -12.19
N SER A 31 -0.60 -4.16 -11.12
CA SER A 31 -0.80 -2.70 -11.14
C SER A 31 0.54 -1.99 -11.31
N MET A 32 0.61 -1.05 -12.25
CA MET A 32 1.82 -0.26 -12.51
C MET A 32 1.47 1.22 -12.59
N SER A 33 2.38 2.07 -12.11
CA SER A 33 2.30 3.52 -12.31
C SER A 33 2.46 3.88 -13.79
N ARG A 34 1.84 4.98 -14.19
CA ARG A 34 1.98 5.53 -15.55
C ARG A 34 3.42 6.00 -15.77
N VAL A 35 3.88 5.93 -17.00
CA VAL A 35 5.24 6.40 -17.36
C VAL A 35 5.38 7.90 -17.03
N GLY A 36 6.40 8.25 -16.26
CA GLY A 36 6.68 9.63 -15.84
C GLY A 36 5.79 10.17 -14.70
N HIS A 37 4.90 9.35 -14.13
CA HIS A 37 4.01 9.74 -13.04
C HIS A 37 4.39 9.06 -11.72
N CYS A 38 5.46 9.51 -11.07
CA CYS A 38 5.91 8.99 -9.77
C CYS A 38 4.85 9.15 -8.66
N ILE A 39 3.94 10.11 -8.78
CA ILE A 39 2.87 10.34 -7.81
C ILE A 39 1.91 9.14 -7.68
N ASP A 40 1.79 8.32 -8.71
CA ASP A 40 0.95 7.13 -8.68
C ASP A 40 1.52 6.08 -7.69
N ASN A 41 2.80 6.17 -7.34
CA ASN A 41 3.50 5.28 -6.41
C ASN A 41 3.62 5.85 -4.98
N GLY A 42 3.17 7.08 -4.76
CA GLY A 42 3.28 7.79 -3.50
C GLY A 42 2.80 7.01 -2.26
N PRO A 43 1.64 6.34 -2.29
CA PRO A 43 1.17 5.54 -1.16
C PRO A 43 2.11 4.39 -0.79
N THR A 44 2.70 3.72 -1.78
CA THR A 44 3.66 2.62 -1.57
C THR A 44 4.97 3.15 -1.00
N GLU A 45 5.47 4.27 -1.53
CA GLU A 45 6.68 4.93 -1.03
C GLU A 45 6.52 5.42 0.40
N GLY A 46 5.34 6.00 0.72
CA GLY A 46 5.00 6.43 2.07
C GLY A 46 4.97 5.25 3.05
N LEU A 47 4.36 4.13 2.67
CA LEU A 47 4.33 2.92 3.48
C LEU A 47 5.75 2.38 3.73
N TRP A 48 6.58 2.31 2.70
CA TRP A 48 7.97 1.88 2.84
C TRP A 48 8.78 2.81 3.74
N GLY A 49 8.52 4.11 3.70
CA GLY A 49 9.12 5.09 4.61
C GLY A 49 8.79 4.79 6.07
N ILE A 50 7.53 4.52 6.37
CA ILE A 50 7.07 4.14 7.72
C ILE A 50 7.72 2.83 8.16
N ILE A 51 7.64 1.78 7.34
CA ILE A 51 8.22 0.47 7.66
C ILE A 51 9.70 0.60 8.01
N LYS A 52 10.48 1.27 7.16
CA LYS A 52 11.91 1.44 7.39
C LYS A 52 12.20 2.19 8.68
N SER A 53 11.56 3.33 8.91
CA SER A 53 11.85 4.16 10.07
C SER A 53 11.48 3.46 11.38
N GLU A 54 10.29 2.88 11.48
CA GLU A 54 9.82 2.21 12.69
C GLU A 54 10.57 0.89 12.92
N MET A 55 10.75 0.05 11.89
CA MET A 55 11.42 -1.24 12.00
C MET A 55 12.88 -1.09 12.47
N TYR A 56 13.63 -0.13 11.93
CA TYR A 56 15.01 0.10 12.37
C TYR A 56 15.11 0.67 13.79
N CYS A 57 14.08 1.34 14.25
CA CYS A 57 14.01 1.77 15.66
C CYS A 57 13.64 0.62 16.61
N MET A 58 12.81 -0.32 16.15
CA MET A 58 12.30 -1.42 16.99
C MET A 58 13.26 -2.61 17.07
N TYR A 59 14.05 -2.87 16.02
CA TYR A 59 14.86 -4.07 15.92
C TYR A 59 16.33 -3.75 15.63
N LYS A 60 17.23 -4.46 16.31
CA LYS A 60 18.66 -4.42 16.01
C LYS A 60 18.95 -5.36 14.83
N ILE A 61 19.35 -4.79 13.70
CA ILE A 61 19.64 -5.50 12.47
C ILE A 61 21.15 -5.53 12.26
N THR A 62 21.75 -6.73 12.20
CA THR A 62 23.18 -6.92 12.05
C THR A 62 23.57 -7.73 10.81
N ASP A 63 22.65 -8.53 10.29
CA ASP A 63 22.86 -9.43 9.17
C ASP A 63 21.56 -9.68 8.40
N GLU A 64 21.64 -10.43 7.32
CA GLU A 64 20.49 -10.75 6.47
C GLU A 64 19.40 -11.54 7.21
N VAL A 65 19.78 -12.44 8.09
CA VAL A 65 18.82 -13.28 8.83
C VAL A 65 18.02 -12.42 9.80
N SER A 66 18.70 -11.54 10.55
CA SER A 66 18.03 -10.59 11.45
C SER A 66 17.16 -9.61 10.70
N LEU A 67 17.58 -9.17 9.50
CA LEU A 67 16.76 -8.29 8.66
C LEU A 67 15.47 -8.99 8.21
N ARG A 68 15.55 -10.22 7.71
CA ARG A 68 14.36 -11.00 7.31
C ARG A 68 13.40 -11.19 8.48
N SER A 69 13.93 -11.59 9.63
CA SER A 69 13.14 -11.75 10.85
C SER A 69 12.49 -10.44 11.31
N ALA A 70 13.20 -9.32 11.20
CA ALA A 70 12.67 -8.00 11.55
C ALA A 70 11.53 -7.59 10.60
N ILE A 71 11.66 -7.84 9.30
CA ILE A 71 10.62 -7.57 8.31
C ILE A 71 9.35 -8.37 8.63
N ASP A 72 9.48 -9.68 8.84
CA ASP A 72 8.32 -10.54 9.12
C ASP A 72 7.59 -10.11 10.40
N LYS A 73 8.35 -9.85 11.46
CA LYS A 73 7.79 -9.37 12.74
C LYS A 73 7.13 -8.01 12.60
N TYR A 74 7.78 -7.09 11.87
CA TYR A 74 7.23 -5.75 11.71
C TYR A 74 5.96 -5.75 10.86
N ILE A 75 5.90 -6.52 9.78
CA ILE A 75 4.70 -6.62 8.95
C ILE A 75 3.53 -7.18 9.76
N LYS A 76 3.78 -8.19 10.60
CA LYS A 76 2.77 -8.72 11.51
C LYS A 76 2.29 -7.66 12.51
N PHE A 77 3.21 -7.00 13.19
CA PHE A 77 2.91 -5.88 14.09
C PHE A 77 2.09 -4.78 13.38
N TYR A 78 2.51 -4.36 12.19
CA TYR A 78 1.81 -3.34 11.41
C TYR A 78 0.36 -3.72 11.08
N ALA A 79 0.13 -4.98 10.72
CA ALA A 79 -1.19 -5.45 10.33
C ALA A 79 -2.12 -5.69 11.53
N GLU A 80 -1.60 -6.28 12.62
CA GLU A 80 -2.39 -6.84 13.72
C GLU A 80 -2.39 -5.98 14.99
N GLU A 81 -1.35 -5.19 15.23
CA GLU A 81 -1.15 -4.50 16.51
C GLU A 81 -1.03 -2.98 16.36
N ARG A 82 -0.52 -2.48 15.23
CA ARG A 82 -0.29 -1.06 15.02
C ARG A 82 -1.60 -0.32 14.80
N LEU A 83 -2.03 0.42 15.83
CA LEU A 83 -3.21 1.29 15.74
C LEU A 83 -2.93 2.49 14.83
N GLN A 84 -3.92 2.85 14.02
CA GLN A 84 -3.83 4.00 13.12
C GLN A 84 -4.94 5.01 13.41
N GLU A 85 -4.55 6.24 13.71
CA GLU A 85 -5.49 7.33 14.01
C GLU A 85 -6.50 7.55 12.89
N ARG A 86 -6.04 7.47 11.61
CA ARG A 86 -6.92 7.59 10.44
C ARG A 86 -8.03 6.54 10.38
N PHE A 87 -7.87 5.42 11.08
CA PHE A 87 -8.84 4.35 11.19
C PHE A 87 -9.56 4.35 12.54
N HIS A 88 -9.64 5.51 13.20
CA HIS A 88 -10.22 5.63 14.54
C HIS A 88 -9.57 4.68 15.55
N CYS A 89 -8.23 4.64 15.54
CA CYS A 89 -7.42 3.77 16.40
C CYS A 89 -7.69 2.26 16.23
N LYS A 90 -8.00 1.84 15.02
CA LYS A 90 -8.06 0.42 14.64
C LYS A 90 -6.80 0.00 13.90
N THR A 91 -6.55 -1.30 13.91
CA THR A 91 -5.49 -1.91 13.10
C THR A 91 -5.94 -2.11 11.65
N PRO A 92 -5.01 -2.21 10.69
CA PRO A 92 -5.37 -2.52 9.30
C PRO A 92 -6.15 -3.82 9.14
N LEU A 93 -5.86 -4.84 9.96
CA LEU A 93 -6.55 -6.12 9.90
C LEU A 93 -8.00 -6.02 10.40
N GLU A 94 -8.24 -5.26 11.47
CA GLU A 94 -9.59 -4.99 11.97
C GLU A 94 -10.44 -4.27 10.92
N VAL A 95 -9.89 -3.20 10.33
CA VAL A 95 -10.58 -2.45 9.26
C VAL A 95 -10.89 -3.34 8.06
N ARG A 96 -9.95 -4.19 7.66
CA ARG A 96 -10.17 -5.14 6.56
C ARG A 96 -11.26 -6.15 6.91
N SER A 97 -11.24 -6.70 8.12
CA SER A 97 -12.22 -7.68 8.56
C SER A 97 -13.63 -7.09 8.62
N GLU A 98 -13.76 -5.88 9.14
CA GLU A 98 -15.02 -5.13 9.16
C GLU A 98 -15.52 -4.85 7.74
N ALA A 99 -14.65 -4.41 6.83
CA ALA A 99 -15.01 -4.12 5.46
C ALA A 99 -15.47 -5.37 4.68
N LEU A 100 -14.91 -6.53 4.99
CA LEU A 100 -15.30 -7.79 4.35
C LEU A 100 -16.63 -8.35 4.89
N SER A 101 -16.98 -8.03 6.14
CA SER A 101 -18.21 -8.51 6.80
C SER A 101 -19.38 -7.54 6.65
N ALA A 102 -19.13 -6.28 6.33
CA ALA A 102 -20.16 -5.25 6.21
C ALA A 102 -20.74 -5.18 4.79
N GLU A 103 -22.04 -5.02 4.68
CA GLU A 103 -22.73 -4.75 3.42
C GLU A 103 -22.31 -3.38 2.83
N THR A 104 -22.14 -2.39 3.70
CA THR A 104 -21.64 -1.06 3.38
C THR A 104 -20.41 -0.75 4.23
N PRO A 105 -19.18 -0.92 3.67
CA PRO A 105 -17.95 -0.68 4.42
C PRO A 105 -17.81 0.77 4.88
N THR A 106 -17.33 0.96 6.10
CA THR A 106 -17.00 2.28 6.64
C THR A 106 -15.95 2.95 5.77
N GLN A 107 -16.20 4.21 5.39
CA GLN A 107 -15.24 5.02 4.63
C GLN A 107 -14.32 5.78 5.58
N TYR A 108 -13.03 5.81 5.25
CA TYR A 108 -12.01 6.58 5.98
C TYR A 108 -11.42 7.62 5.02
N PRO A 109 -12.08 8.77 4.82
CA PRO A 109 -11.63 9.77 3.87
C PRO A 109 -10.27 10.32 4.30
N ILE A 110 -9.37 10.46 3.32
CA ILE A 110 -8.10 11.15 3.52
C ILE A 110 -8.38 12.64 3.47
N ALA A 111 -7.92 13.40 4.47
CA ALA A 111 -8.04 14.83 4.47
C ALA A 111 -7.37 15.44 3.21
N GLU A 112 -8.07 16.36 2.57
CA GLU A 112 -7.56 17.03 1.38
C GLU A 112 -6.27 17.80 1.71
N ASN A 113 -5.23 17.54 0.94
CA ASN A 113 -3.97 18.25 1.07
C ASN A 113 -4.02 19.51 0.23
N LYS A 114 -4.15 20.68 0.90
CA LYS A 114 -4.23 21.99 0.24
C LYS A 114 -3.11 22.25 -0.79
N ARG A 115 -1.91 21.70 -0.56
CA ARG A 115 -0.79 21.83 -1.51
C ARG A 115 -1.03 21.02 -2.77
N ILE A 116 -1.60 19.82 -2.64
CA ILE A 116 -1.96 18.98 -3.79
C ILE A 116 -3.08 19.62 -4.59
N GLU A 117 -4.09 20.15 -3.92
CA GLU A 117 -5.21 20.84 -4.59
C GLU A 117 -4.75 22.10 -5.32
N ALA A 118 -3.88 22.91 -4.71
CA ALA A 118 -3.28 24.07 -5.37
C ALA A 118 -2.42 23.68 -6.59
N TYR A 119 -1.71 22.55 -6.50
CA TYR A 119 -0.94 22.03 -7.62
C TYR A 119 -1.85 21.54 -8.75
N LYS A 120 -2.90 20.78 -8.43
CA LYS A 120 -3.89 20.32 -9.41
C LYS A 120 -4.56 21.48 -10.11
N ALA A 121 -5.00 22.49 -9.37
CA ALA A 121 -5.62 23.71 -9.93
C ALA A 121 -4.69 24.45 -10.90
N LYS A 122 -3.38 24.43 -10.63
CA LYS A 122 -2.39 25.12 -11.46
C LYS A 122 -2.00 24.37 -12.73
N TRP A 123 -1.99 23.02 -12.69
CA TRP A 123 -1.35 22.21 -13.74
C TRP A 123 -2.27 21.16 -14.38
N CYS A 124 -3.47 20.96 -13.85
CA CYS A 124 -4.43 19.97 -14.34
C CYS A 124 -5.76 20.60 -14.80
N ALA A 125 -5.79 21.93 -14.91
CA ALA A 125 -6.94 22.66 -15.46
C ALA A 125 -6.95 22.62 -16.99
#